data_9c84a30c12e21d4fffb5547c38021c50
#
_entry.id   9c84a30c12e21d4fffb5547c38021c50
#
_cell.length_a   1.000
_cell.length_b   1.000
_cell.length_c   1.000
_cell.angle_alpha   90.00
_cell.angle_beta   90.00
_cell.angle_gamma   90.00
#
_symmetry.space_group_name_H-M   'P 1'
#
loop_
_entity.id
_entity.type
_entity.pdbx_description
1 polymer ?
#
loop_
_entity_poly.entity_id
_entity_poly.type
_entity_poly.pdbx_seq_one_letter_code
_entity_poly.pdbx_strand_id
1 'polypeptide(L)'
;MQNTSECQLQVRLITKQDIYAVPDVPLSVPQIIESKSLNDLVNQLLNESSSDFLKPKDFDFLVIGELLRVPLIEHLQERNISTEVTVDIEYIERTPAPDPENSLLHDDWVCGIRTLDKWILTGCYDYSVNIWTTHGKIVTSLKEHKNIVKAVSWLDETDLSKGFVSVSHDLTGILWSWEPGTDNVSPKAVLRGHERGIDSVGVSPNSSRLATGGWDTNLKLWSTSLEDEGEPAYKKIRGTNSLITKTPLNTLKGHKETISSVNWVDNYVVCTASMDHTIKFWDAELCGIKNEIVGQKAYLSSSWSPLSNTLLASSADRHIRLYDPRSPEGTLCKTTFTSHTLWVSAVTWSKYDQHLFLSGGYDSGVKLWDTRSPKAPLYNLQGHQGQVLSVDWSNNKYLVSGGSDNSVHIFKNKHVN
;
A
#
# COMPACT_ATOMS: atom_id res chain seq x y z
N MET A 1 3.47 35.87 -43.34
CA MET A 1 4.30 34.95 -42.54
C MET A 1 4.69 35.72 -41.29
N GLN A 2 3.95 35.57 -40.22
CA GLN A 2 4.30 36.18 -38.94
C GLN A 2 5.33 35.27 -38.30
N ASN A 3 6.57 35.75 -38.15
CA ASN A 3 7.57 35.15 -37.28
C ASN A 3 7.05 35.28 -35.85
N THR A 4 6.38 34.25 -35.35
CA THR A 4 6.22 34.08 -33.94
C THR A 4 7.62 33.71 -33.42
N SER A 5 8.32 34.70 -32.84
CA SER A 5 9.49 34.44 -32.02
C SER A 5 9.01 33.48 -30.92
N GLU A 6 9.34 32.21 -31.04
CA GLU A 6 9.05 31.24 -30.00
C GLU A 6 9.79 31.73 -28.75
N CYS A 7 9.02 32.12 -27.73
CA CYS A 7 9.59 32.48 -26.44
C CYS A 7 10.36 31.28 -25.92
N GLN A 8 11.65 31.50 -25.58
CA GLN A 8 12.52 30.45 -25.07
C GLN A 8 12.67 30.57 -23.57
N LEU A 9 12.84 29.43 -22.89
CA LEU A 9 13.16 29.31 -21.49
C LEU A 9 14.56 28.76 -21.32
N GLN A 10 15.25 29.24 -20.29
CA GLN A 10 16.53 28.65 -19.86
C GLN A 10 16.23 27.51 -18.89
N VAL A 11 16.65 26.30 -19.21
CA VAL A 11 16.50 25.12 -18.37
C VAL A 11 17.84 24.49 -18.10
N ARG A 12 17.98 23.86 -16.94
CA ARG A 12 19.13 23.05 -16.56
C ARG A 12 18.66 21.65 -16.24
N LEU A 13 19.23 20.66 -16.94
CA LEU A 13 18.90 19.26 -16.76
C LEU A 13 19.79 18.67 -15.67
N ILE A 14 19.19 18.14 -14.61
CA ILE A 14 19.89 17.53 -13.48
C ILE A 14 19.37 16.12 -13.22
N THR A 15 20.23 15.22 -12.73
CA THR A 15 19.84 13.88 -12.32
C THR A 15 20.65 13.44 -11.11
N LYS A 16 20.06 12.58 -10.28
CA LYS A 16 20.75 11.88 -9.19
C LYS A 16 21.27 10.49 -9.62
N GLN A 17 20.97 10.11 -10.85
CA GLN A 17 21.39 8.83 -11.44
C GLN A 17 22.66 9.06 -12.25
N ASP A 18 23.84 8.88 -11.63
CA ASP A 18 25.15 9.18 -12.24
C ASP A 18 25.38 8.53 -13.61
N ILE A 19 24.75 7.36 -13.86
CA ILE A 19 24.81 6.64 -15.12
C ILE A 19 24.24 7.44 -16.29
N TYR A 20 23.26 8.31 -16.01
CA TYR A 20 22.55 9.12 -17.00
C TYR A 20 22.91 10.61 -16.91
N ALA A 21 24.00 10.95 -16.25
CA ALA A 21 24.39 12.35 -16.09
C ALA A 21 24.75 13.00 -17.44
N VAL A 22 24.09 14.12 -17.75
CA VAL A 22 24.42 15.01 -18.87
C VAL A 22 25.21 16.22 -18.36
N PRO A 23 25.92 16.96 -19.25
CA PRO A 23 26.63 18.18 -18.83
C PRO A 23 25.71 19.19 -18.17
N ASP A 24 26.11 19.71 -17.02
CA ASP A 24 25.37 20.73 -16.23
C ASP A 24 25.56 22.12 -16.87
N VAL A 25 24.88 22.32 -18.01
CA VAL A 25 24.92 23.59 -18.77
C VAL A 25 23.49 24.05 -19.00
N PRO A 26 23.19 25.36 -18.83
CA PRO A 26 21.89 25.90 -19.19
C PRO A 26 21.60 25.74 -20.68
N LEU A 27 20.43 25.22 -20.98
CA LEU A 27 19.94 24.98 -22.34
C LEU A 27 18.74 25.86 -22.64
N SER A 28 18.66 26.38 -23.85
CA SER A 28 17.54 27.18 -24.32
C SER A 28 16.52 26.26 -25.00
N VAL A 29 15.29 26.20 -24.44
CA VAL A 29 14.22 25.34 -24.97
C VAL A 29 12.95 26.15 -25.23
N PRO A 30 12.08 25.72 -26.17
CA PRO A 30 10.80 26.34 -26.39
C PRO A 30 9.93 26.28 -25.12
N GLN A 31 9.19 27.35 -24.82
CA GLN A 31 8.30 27.39 -23.64
C GLN A 31 7.24 26.29 -23.64
N ILE A 32 6.79 25.85 -24.82
CA ILE A 32 5.74 24.83 -25.02
C ILE A 32 6.32 23.40 -25.03
N ILE A 33 7.58 23.23 -24.59
CA ILE A 33 8.22 21.91 -24.62
C ILE A 33 7.46 20.92 -23.73
N GLU A 34 7.23 19.72 -24.24
CA GLU A 34 6.59 18.61 -23.56
C GLU A 34 7.62 17.57 -23.09
N SER A 35 7.22 16.69 -22.16
CA SER A 35 8.08 15.62 -21.65
C SER A 35 8.69 14.75 -22.76
N LYS A 36 7.97 14.52 -23.87
CA LYS A 36 8.46 13.73 -24.99
C LYS A 36 9.67 14.39 -25.67
N SER A 37 9.57 15.68 -25.96
CA SER A 37 10.66 16.45 -26.60
C SER A 37 11.86 16.61 -25.66
N LEU A 38 11.61 16.73 -24.34
CA LEU A 38 12.65 16.71 -23.33
C LEU A 38 13.35 15.34 -23.29
N ASN A 39 12.62 14.24 -23.44
CA ASN A 39 13.17 12.90 -23.50
C ASN A 39 14.11 12.72 -24.70
N ASP A 40 13.68 13.21 -25.87
CA ASP A 40 14.51 13.16 -27.09
C ASP A 40 15.79 13.99 -26.89
N LEU A 41 15.68 15.17 -26.28
CA LEU A 41 16.83 16.05 -25.96
C LEU A 41 17.82 15.36 -25.01
N VAL A 42 17.34 14.75 -23.92
CA VAL A 42 18.22 14.03 -22.98
C VAL A 42 18.90 12.85 -23.66
N ASN A 43 18.18 12.05 -24.44
CA ASN A 43 18.77 10.95 -25.19
C ASN A 43 19.83 11.42 -26.21
N GLN A 44 19.60 12.56 -26.86
CA GLN A 44 20.59 13.16 -27.77
C GLN A 44 21.86 13.55 -27.00
N LEU A 45 21.73 14.26 -25.87
CA LEU A 45 22.87 14.67 -25.03
C LEU A 45 23.63 13.46 -24.47
N LEU A 46 22.95 12.39 -24.08
CA LEU A 46 23.58 11.15 -23.63
C LEU A 46 24.36 10.46 -24.73
N ASN A 47 23.85 10.43 -25.96
CA ASN A 47 24.56 9.89 -27.12
C ASN A 47 25.78 10.73 -27.51
N GLU A 48 25.75 12.04 -27.30
CA GLU A 48 26.89 12.94 -27.55
C GLU A 48 27.98 12.80 -26.46
N SER A 49 27.59 12.49 -25.22
CA SER A 49 28.54 12.41 -24.09
C SER A 49 29.17 11.02 -23.89
N SER A 50 28.58 9.94 -24.42
CA SER A 50 29.09 8.59 -24.23
C SER A 50 28.82 7.70 -25.47
N SER A 51 29.90 7.07 -25.99
CA SER A 51 29.85 6.17 -27.14
C SER A 51 29.14 4.83 -26.91
N ASP A 52 28.76 4.55 -25.65
CA ASP A 52 28.21 3.25 -25.22
C ASP A 52 26.68 3.22 -25.09
N PHE A 53 25.97 4.36 -25.25
CA PHE A 53 24.52 4.40 -25.21
C PHE A 53 23.89 3.95 -26.53
N LEU A 54 23.66 2.64 -26.65
CA LEU A 54 23.12 2.01 -27.87
C LEU A 54 21.59 1.99 -27.98
N LYS A 55 20.84 2.33 -26.91
CA LYS A 55 19.37 2.31 -26.94
C LYS A 55 18.78 3.54 -26.25
N PRO A 56 17.82 4.23 -26.87
CA PRO A 56 17.11 5.33 -26.23
C PRO A 56 16.37 4.82 -24.97
N LYS A 57 16.42 5.63 -23.92
CA LYS A 57 15.75 5.37 -22.65
C LYS A 57 14.59 6.34 -22.48
N ASP A 58 13.56 5.90 -21.75
CA ASP A 58 12.44 6.76 -21.37
C ASP A 58 12.71 7.37 -20.00
N PHE A 59 12.58 8.70 -19.93
CA PHE A 59 12.71 9.47 -18.68
C PHE A 59 11.42 10.16 -18.32
N ASP A 60 11.17 10.32 -17.04
CA ASP A 60 10.18 11.23 -16.47
C ASP A 60 10.91 12.47 -15.93
N PHE A 61 10.27 13.64 -16.07
CA PHE A 61 10.83 14.93 -15.74
C PHE A 61 10.13 15.53 -14.53
N LEU A 62 10.91 16.07 -13.60
CA LEU A 62 10.45 16.69 -12.37
C LEU A 62 10.84 18.17 -12.36
N VAL A 63 9.86 19.03 -12.10
CA VAL A 63 10.06 20.45 -11.90
C VAL A 63 9.64 20.77 -10.46
N ILE A 64 10.62 21.25 -9.65
CA ILE A 64 10.41 21.48 -8.22
C ILE A 64 9.82 20.24 -7.50
N GLY A 65 10.32 19.06 -7.85
CA GLY A 65 9.91 17.80 -7.21
C GLY A 65 8.53 17.26 -7.66
N GLU A 66 7.86 17.87 -8.64
CA GLU A 66 6.63 17.37 -9.23
C GLU A 66 6.83 16.89 -10.68
N LEU A 67 6.18 15.79 -11.04
CA LEU A 67 6.25 15.24 -12.40
C LEU A 67 5.61 16.16 -13.43
N LEU A 68 6.34 16.45 -14.50
CA LEU A 68 5.87 17.24 -15.64
C LEU A 68 4.89 16.41 -16.49
N ARG A 69 3.60 16.76 -16.42
CA ARG A 69 2.51 16.07 -17.14
C ARG A 69 1.85 16.95 -18.22
N VAL A 70 2.12 18.24 -18.19
CA VAL A 70 1.62 19.28 -19.10
C VAL A 70 2.82 20.00 -19.73
N PRO A 71 2.64 20.81 -20.77
CA PRO A 71 3.73 21.62 -21.29
C PRO A 71 4.41 22.46 -20.22
N LEU A 72 5.73 22.67 -20.34
CA LEU A 72 6.53 23.30 -19.29
C LEU A 72 5.99 24.64 -18.84
N ILE A 73 5.55 25.49 -19.79
CA ILE A 73 4.99 26.81 -19.48
C ILE A 73 3.71 26.74 -18.62
N GLU A 74 2.82 25.79 -18.91
CA GLU A 74 1.59 25.60 -18.13
C GLU A 74 1.91 25.14 -16.71
N HIS A 75 2.86 24.22 -16.57
CA HIS A 75 3.32 23.75 -15.27
C HIS A 75 3.90 24.89 -14.42
N LEU A 76 4.75 25.76 -15.04
CA LEU A 76 5.35 26.90 -14.36
C LEU A 76 4.30 27.93 -13.94
N GLN A 77 3.31 28.22 -14.82
CA GLN A 77 2.21 29.15 -14.53
C GLN A 77 1.32 28.65 -13.39
N GLU A 78 0.94 27.36 -13.39
CA GLU A 78 0.15 26.77 -12.31
C GLU A 78 0.82 26.87 -10.93
N ARG A 79 2.16 26.93 -10.90
CA ARG A 79 2.98 27.01 -9.68
C ARG A 79 3.48 28.41 -9.36
N ASN A 80 3.12 29.42 -10.16
CA ASN A 80 3.61 30.80 -10.04
C ASN A 80 5.15 30.88 -10.02
N ILE A 81 5.81 30.05 -10.85
CA ILE A 81 7.26 30.06 -11.00
C ILE A 81 7.65 31.09 -12.06
N SER A 82 8.64 31.94 -11.74
CA SER A 82 9.15 32.93 -12.69
C SER A 82 9.84 32.25 -13.87
N THR A 83 9.54 32.73 -15.08
CA THR A 83 10.16 32.31 -16.32
C THR A 83 11.45 33.06 -16.66
N GLU A 84 11.82 34.03 -15.85
CA GLU A 84 13.05 34.85 -16.03
C GLU A 84 14.31 34.19 -15.42
N VAL A 85 14.13 33.13 -14.64
CA VAL A 85 15.20 32.40 -13.98
C VAL A 85 15.40 31.04 -14.65
N THR A 86 16.63 30.52 -14.66
CA THR A 86 16.90 29.16 -15.13
C THR A 86 16.10 28.16 -14.31
N VAL A 87 15.33 27.32 -14.99
CA VAL A 87 14.48 26.30 -14.36
C VAL A 87 15.26 24.98 -14.28
N ASP A 88 15.44 24.46 -13.07
CA ASP A 88 16.03 23.14 -12.86
C ASP A 88 14.98 22.06 -13.14
N ILE A 89 15.28 21.16 -14.08
CA ILE A 89 14.47 20.01 -14.43
C ILE A 89 15.25 18.75 -14.04
N GLU A 90 14.81 18.09 -12.98
CA GLU A 90 15.36 16.78 -12.60
C GLU A 90 14.74 15.69 -13.50
N TYR A 91 15.53 14.81 -14.06
CA TYR A 91 15.04 13.67 -14.83
C TYR A 91 15.47 12.35 -14.20
N ILE A 92 14.57 11.38 -14.29
CA ILE A 92 14.71 10.04 -13.71
C ILE A 92 14.26 9.00 -14.74
N GLU A 93 14.85 7.82 -14.72
CA GLU A 93 14.40 6.73 -15.58
C GLU A 93 12.93 6.40 -15.30
N ARG A 94 12.11 6.31 -16.35
CA ARG A 94 10.69 6.04 -16.24
C ARG A 94 10.43 4.63 -15.73
N THR A 95 9.59 4.53 -14.70
CA THR A 95 9.08 3.24 -14.23
C THR A 95 8.16 2.61 -15.28
N PRO A 96 8.45 1.42 -15.81
CA PRO A 96 7.61 0.78 -16.82
C PRO A 96 6.25 0.39 -16.23
N ALA A 97 5.23 0.37 -17.10
CA ALA A 97 3.89 -0.05 -16.70
C ALA A 97 3.89 -1.53 -16.28
N PRO A 98 3.22 -1.88 -15.16
CA PRO A 98 3.01 -3.28 -14.79
C PRO A 98 2.16 -3.99 -15.85
N ASP A 99 2.52 -5.25 -16.16
CA ASP A 99 1.75 -6.08 -17.10
C ASP A 99 0.72 -6.94 -16.35
N PRO A 100 -0.52 -7.07 -16.85
CA PRO A 100 -1.45 -8.05 -16.35
C PRO A 100 -0.89 -9.45 -16.60
N GLU A 101 -0.80 -10.27 -15.55
CA GLU A 101 -0.24 -11.64 -15.65
C GLU A 101 -1.31 -12.69 -15.50
N ASN A 102 -2.14 -12.59 -14.45
CA ASN A 102 -3.14 -13.62 -14.13
C ASN A 102 -4.37 -13.03 -13.45
N SER A 103 -5.46 -13.81 -13.46
CA SER A 103 -6.67 -13.56 -12.70
C SER A 103 -7.10 -14.84 -11.97
N LEU A 104 -7.35 -14.73 -10.66
CA LEU A 104 -7.80 -15.83 -9.81
C LEU A 104 -9.29 -15.66 -9.56
N LEU A 105 -10.08 -16.67 -9.86
CA LEU A 105 -11.52 -16.67 -9.64
C LEU A 105 -11.85 -17.28 -8.28
N HIS A 106 -12.70 -16.61 -7.53
CA HIS A 106 -13.21 -17.01 -6.23
C HIS A 106 -14.74 -17.18 -6.31
N ASP A 107 -15.31 -17.86 -5.30
CA ASP A 107 -16.76 -18.08 -5.24
C ASP A 107 -17.53 -16.80 -4.86
N ASP A 108 -16.87 -15.87 -4.14
CA ASP A 108 -17.49 -14.62 -3.66
C ASP A 108 -16.43 -13.50 -3.55
N TRP A 109 -16.83 -12.32 -3.09
CA TRP A 109 -16.00 -11.11 -2.99
C TRP A 109 -14.72 -11.33 -2.20
N VAL A 110 -13.62 -10.78 -2.71
CA VAL A 110 -12.30 -10.85 -2.08
C VAL A 110 -11.98 -9.53 -1.39
N CYS A 111 -11.92 -9.56 -0.06
CA CYS A 111 -11.74 -8.36 0.74
C CYS A 111 -10.43 -8.28 1.51
N GLY A 112 -9.71 -9.39 1.67
CA GLY A 112 -8.38 -9.43 2.29
C GLY A 112 -7.38 -10.08 1.36
N ILE A 113 -6.26 -9.42 1.08
CA ILE A 113 -5.17 -9.97 0.27
C ILE A 113 -3.83 -9.65 0.90
N ARG A 114 -2.92 -10.62 0.92
CA ARG A 114 -1.50 -10.44 1.22
C ARG A 114 -0.64 -11.35 0.36
N THR A 115 0.40 -10.78 -0.21
CA THR A 115 1.37 -11.50 -1.03
C THR A 115 2.68 -11.69 -0.27
N LEU A 116 3.29 -12.85 -0.45
CA LEU A 116 4.63 -13.11 0.07
C LEU A 116 5.33 -14.12 -0.84
N ASP A 117 6.47 -13.74 -1.40
CA ASP A 117 7.21 -14.51 -2.40
C ASP A 117 6.28 -14.95 -3.57
N LYS A 118 6.10 -16.24 -3.79
CA LYS A 118 5.22 -16.80 -4.84
C LYS A 118 3.80 -17.11 -4.35
N TRP A 119 3.43 -16.72 -3.13
CA TRP A 119 2.17 -17.07 -2.50
C TRP A 119 1.26 -15.86 -2.34
N ILE A 120 -0.02 -16.10 -2.52
CA ILE A 120 -1.08 -15.12 -2.33
C ILE A 120 -2.08 -15.69 -1.34
N LEU A 121 -2.29 -14.98 -0.24
CA LEU A 121 -3.28 -15.30 0.78
C LEU A 121 -4.49 -14.42 0.55
N THR A 122 -5.69 -15.02 0.48
CA THR A 122 -6.94 -14.30 0.26
C THR A 122 -7.98 -14.64 1.33
N GLY A 123 -8.74 -13.63 1.76
CA GLY A 123 -9.90 -13.74 2.62
C GLY A 123 -11.15 -13.30 1.88
N CYS A 124 -12.21 -14.11 1.95
CA CYS A 124 -13.38 -13.97 1.10
C CYS A 124 -14.69 -13.86 1.89
N TYR A 125 -15.72 -13.38 1.20
CA TYR A 125 -17.08 -13.26 1.73
C TYR A 125 -17.79 -14.62 1.89
N ASP A 126 -17.33 -15.68 1.19
CA ASP A 126 -17.77 -17.07 1.33
C ASP A 126 -17.20 -17.76 2.58
N TYR A 127 -16.60 -16.97 3.51
CA TYR A 127 -16.00 -17.39 4.78
C TYR A 127 -14.69 -18.18 4.61
N SER A 128 -14.21 -18.33 3.38
CA SER A 128 -12.98 -19.06 3.09
C SER A 128 -11.73 -18.20 3.24
N VAL A 129 -10.64 -18.86 3.59
CA VAL A 129 -9.27 -18.38 3.46
C VAL A 129 -8.58 -19.26 2.43
N ASN A 130 -8.05 -18.68 1.37
CA ASN A 130 -7.42 -19.45 0.31
C ASN A 130 -5.95 -19.07 0.15
N ILE A 131 -5.13 -20.09 -0.12
CA ILE A 131 -3.71 -19.92 -0.48
C ILE A 131 -3.57 -20.25 -1.96
N TRP A 132 -3.01 -19.31 -2.72
CA TRP A 132 -2.76 -19.42 -4.14
C TRP A 132 -1.28 -19.26 -4.46
N THR A 133 -0.87 -19.78 -5.60
CA THR A 133 0.40 -19.40 -6.22
C THR A 133 0.19 -18.21 -7.16
N THR A 134 1.22 -17.40 -7.39
CA THR A 134 1.20 -16.32 -8.39
C THR A 134 0.88 -16.81 -9.81
N HIS A 135 1.07 -18.11 -10.09
CA HIS A 135 0.73 -18.73 -11.38
C HIS A 135 -0.73 -19.19 -11.48
N GLY A 136 -1.59 -18.86 -10.50
CA GLY A 136 -3.02 -19.14 -10.56
C GLY A 136 -3.44 -20.52 -10.04
N LYS A 137 -2.54 -21.30 -9.42
CA LYS A 137 -2.91 -22.58 -8.81
C LYS A 137 -3.35 -22.38 -7.37
N ILE A 138 -4.54 -22.87 -7.03
CA ILE A 138 -4.97 -22.97 -5.64
C ILE A 138 -4.19 -24.08 -4.94
N VAL A 139 -3.67 -23.79 -3.75
CA VAL A 139 -2.96 -24.75 -2.89
C VAL A 139 -3.93 -25.35 -1.90
N THR A 140 -4.67 -24.52 -1.17
CA THR A 140 -5.66 -24.97 -0.21
C THR A 140 -6.75 -23.92 -0.02
N SER A 141 -7.93 -24.39 0.39
CA SER A 141 -9.07 -23.57 0.77
C SER A 141 -9.58 -24.02 2.14
N LEU A 142 -9.68 -23.07 3.07
CA LEU A 142 -9.98 -23.30 4.49
C LEU A 142 -11.31 -22.64 4.83
N LYS A 143 -12.28 -23.39 5.37
CA LYS A 143 -13.62 -22.91 5.75
C LYS A 143 -13.91 -23.17 7.24
N GLU A 144 -13.10 -22.57 8.11
CA GLU A 144 -13.27 -22.65 9.57
C GLU A 144 -14.03 -21.47 10.16
N HIS A 145 -13.97 -20.31 9.50
CA HIS A 145 -14.74 -19.14 9.89
C HIS A 145 -16.23 -19.31 9.60
N LYS A 146 -17.06 -18.68 10.45
CA LYS A 146 -18.51 -18.76 10.38
C LYS A 146 -19.16 -17.51 9.75
N ASN A 147 -18.35 -16.55 9.37
CA ASN A 147 -18.76 -15.31 8.74
C ASN A 147 -17.64 -14.79 7.83
N ILE A 148 -17.86 -13.69 7.16
CA ILE A 148 -16.94 -13.03 6.22
C ILE A 148 -15.52 -12.92 6.81
N VAL A 149 -14.52 -13.38 6.04
CA VAL A 149 -13.10 -13.17 6.38
C VAL A 149 -12.68 -11.82 5.82
N LYS A 150 -12.49 -10.85 6.69
CA LYS A 150 -12.31 -9.45 6.29
C LYS A 150 -10.86 -9.08 6.01
N ALA A 151 -9.93 -9.63 6.78
CA ALA A 151 -8.50 -9.38 6.58
C ALA A 151 -7.66 -10.62 6.89
N VAL A 152 -6.54 -10.69 6.22
CA VAL A 152 -5.52 -11.73 6.37
C VAL A 152 -4.14 -11.11 6.45
N SER A 153 -3.21 -11.77 7.13
CA SER A 153 -1.80 -11.34 7.17
C SER A 153 -0.87 -12.52 7.42
N TRP A 154 0.30 -12.49 6.80
CA TRP A 154 1.38 -13.40 7.16
C TRP A 154 1.92 -13.04 8.55
N LEU A 155 2.29 -14.03 9.35
CA LEU A 155 2.85 -13.79 10.70
C LEU A 155 4.30 -13.35 10.64
N ASP A 156 5.02 -13.77 9.61
CA ASP A 156 6.39 -13.32 9.36
C ASP A 156 6.62 -13.18 7.86
N GLU A 157 7.32 -12.12 7.46
CA GLU A 157 7.61 -11.85 6.05
C GLU A 157 8.88 -12.56 5.56
N THR A 158 9.69 -13.06 6.49
CA THR A 158 10.95 -13.77 6.21
C THR A 158 10.82 -15.28 6.39
N ASP A 159 9.88 -15.72 7.23
CA ASP A 159 9.69 -17.12 7.57
C ASP A 159 8.22 -17.54 7.45
N LEU A 160 7.86 -18.07 6.30
CA LEU A 160 6.52 -18.60 6.02
C LEU A 160 6.09 -19.75 6.94
N SER A 161 7.05 -20.46 7.56
CA SER A 161 6.74 -21.58 8.47
C SER A 161 6.03 -21.13 9.74
N LYS A 162 6.12 -19.84 10.11
CA LYS A 162 5.34 -19.25 11.20
C LYS A 162 3.85 -19.20 10.92
N GLY A 163 3.46 -19.29 9.63
CA GLY A 163 2.07 -19.32 9.21
C GLY A 163 1.44 -17.94 8.99
N PHE A 164 0.14 -17.86 9.20
CA PHE A 164 -0.63 -16.64 8.92
C PHE A 164 -1.79 -16.47 9.91
N VAL A 165 -2.41 -15.31 9.88
CA VAL A 165 -3.61 -14.97 10.65
C VAL A 165 -4.74 -14.56 9.71
N SER A 166 -5.95 -14.96 10.04
CA SER A 166 -7.19 -14.48 9.42
C SER A 166 -8.11 -13.90 10.49
N VAL A 167 -8.85 -12.84 10.15
CA VAL A 167 -9.83 -12.23 11.04
C VAL A 167 -11.17 -12.09 10.35
N SER A 168 -12.25 -12.24 11.11
CA SER A 168 -13.58 -12.37 10.57
C SER A 168 -14.64 -11.58 11.35
N HIS A 169 -15.76 -11.36 10.69
CA HIS A 169 -16.98 -10.86 11.30
C HIS A 169 -17.65 -11.88 12.25
N ASP A 170 -17.13 -13.12 12.35
CA ASP A 170 -17.55 -14.08 13.36
C ASP A 170 -16.98 -13.77 14.78
N LEU A 171 -16.42 -12.58 14.99
CA LEU A 171 -15.83 -12.05 16.22
C LEU A 171 -14.49 -12.70 16.59
N THR A 172 -13.93 -13.55 15.72
CA THR A 172 -12.72 -14.30 15.99
C THR A 172 -11.61 -13.99 15.00
N GLY A 173 -10.39 -14.17 15.45
CA GLY A 173 -9.24 -14.36 14.58
C GLY A 173 -8.72 -15.78 14.73
N ILE A 174 -8.12 -16.35 13.70
CA ILE A 174 -7.50 -17.67 13.74
C ILE A 174 -6.03 -17.55 13.34
N LEU A 175 -5.16 -18.11 14.17
CA LEU A 175 -3.75 -18.31 13.85
C LEU A 175 -3.57 -19.68 13.22
N TRP A 176 -2.95 -19.69 12.05
CA TRP A 176 -2.75 -20.87 11.24
C TRP A 176 -1.27 -21.23 11.18
N SER A 177 -0.98 -22.51 11.20
CA SER A 177 0.33 -23.04 10.86
C SER A 177 0.25 -23.63 9.45
N TRP A 178 1.25 -23.38 8.67
CA TRP A 178 1.35 -23.87 7.31
C TRP A 178 2.80 -24.25 6.99
N GLU A 179 2.96 -25.38 6.31
CA GLU A 179 4.24 -25.79 5.75
C GLU A 179 4.28 -25.40 4.27
N PRO A 180 5.13 -24.44 3.87
CA PRO A 180 5.18 -23.96 2.50
C PRO A 180 5.39 -25.06 1.46
N GLY A 181 4.49 -25.12 0.46
CA GLY A 181 4.53 -26.11 -0.60
C GLY A 181 3.77 -27.41 -0.32
N THR A 182 3.14 -27.52 0.83
CA THR A 182 2.24 -28.62 1.19
C THR A 182 0.80 -28.11 1.31
N ASP A 183 -0.17 -29.03 1.22
CA ASP A 183 -1.59 -28.75 1.50
C ASP A 183 -1.88 -28.83 3.02
N ASN A 184 -0.84 -29.02 3.85
CA ASN A 184 -0.99 -29.19 5.28
C ASN A 184 -1.09 -27.84 5.99
N VAL A 185 -2.32 -27.40 6.22
CA VAL A 185 -2.67 -26.20 6.98
C VAL A 185 -3.48 -26.62 8.19
N SER A 186 -3.13 -26.12 9.36
CA SER A 186 -3.90 -26.42 10.59
C SER A 186 -4.11 -25.16 11.43
N PRO A 187 -5.32 -24.96 11.99
CA PRO A 187 -5.54 -23.90 12.96
C PRO A 187 -4.78 -24.23 14.24
N LYS A 188 -4.05 -23.29 14.80
CA LYS A 188 -3.27 -23.43 16.06
C LYS A 188 -3.95 -22.75 17.23
N ALA A 189 -4.46 -21.56 17.03
CA ALA A 189 -5.12 -20.80 18.07
C ALA A 189 -6.26 -19.94 17.53
N VAL A 190 -7.25 -19.71 18.38
CA VAL A 190 -8.36 -18.81 18.11
C VAL A 190 -8.27 -17.60 19.04
N LEU A 191 -8.29 -16.41 18.46
CA LEU A 191 -8.31 -15.14 19.17
C LEU A 191 -9.75 -14.80 19.53
N ARG A 192 -10.07 -14.72 20.81
CA ARG A 192 -11.41 -14.40 21.31
C ARG A 192 -11.38 -13.21 22.26
N GLY A 193 -12.23 -12.23 22.01
CA GLY A 193 -12.30 -11.05 22.87
C GLY A 193 -12.96 -9.85 22.23
N HIS A 194 -13.10 -9.80 20.88
CA HIS A 194 -13.91 -8.79 20.22
C HIS A 194 -15.41 -9.03 20.42
N GLU A 195 -16.15 -7.95 20.62
CA GLU A 195 -17.60 -7.99 20.85
C GLU A 195 -18.41 -7.84 19.56
N ARG A 196 -17.74 -7.39 18.48
CA ARG A 196 -18.28 -7.25 17.12
C ARG A 196 -17.27 -7.70 16.10
N GLY A 197 -17.65 -7.67 14.81
CA GLY A 197 -16.81 -8.10 13.70
C GLY A 197 -15.45 -7.42 13.65
N ILE A 198 -14.43 -8.16 13.27
CA ILE A 198 -13.05 -7.68 13.13
C ILE A 198 -12.84 -7.34 11.66
N ASP A 199 -12.42 -6.10 11.36
CA ASP A 199 -12.20 -5.63 10.01
C ASP A 199 -10.73 -5.64 9.58
N SER A 200 -9.81 -5.52 10.52
CA SER A 200 -8.40 -5.35 10.18
C SER A 200 -7.47 -6.05 11.15
N VAL A 201 -6.33 -6.46 10.64
CA VAL A 201 -5.25 -7.09 11.39
C VAL A 201 -3.89 -6.58 10.89
N GLY A 202 -2.99 -6.31 11.80
CA GLY A 202 -1.60 -5.99 11.52
C GLY A 202 -0.68 -6.81 12.42
N VAL A 203 0.44 -7.28 11.86
CA VAL A 203 1.48 -8.01 12.59
C VAL A 203 2.67 -7.09 12.82
N SER A 204 3.27 -7.15 14.00
CA SER A 204 4.45 -6.34 14.34
C SER A 204 5.66 -6.76 13.51
N PRO A 205 6.59 -5.84 13.18
CA PRO A 205 7.77 -6.16 12.38
C PRO A 205 8.64 -7.29 12.94
N ASN A 206 8.69 -7.45 14.27
CA ASN A 206 9.38 -8.55 14.92
C ASN A 206 8.55 -9.84 15.04
N SER A 207 7.35 -9.87 14.47
CA SER A 207 6.42 -11.02 14.48
C SER A 207 5.97 -11.49 15.86
N SER A 208 6.27 -10.75 16.95
CA SER A 208 5.98 -11.19 18.34
C SER A 208 4.55 -10.84 18.77
N ARG A 209 3.95 -9.83 18.17
CA ARG A 209 2.62 -9.30 18.50
C ARG A 209 1.80 -9.10 17.25
N LEU A 210 0.50 -9.14 17.40
CA LEU A 210 -0.45 -8.69 16.39
C LEU A 210 -1.48 -7.74 17.02
N ALA A 211 -2.05 -6.91 16.18
CA ALA A 211 -3.08 -5.95 16.57
C ALA A 211 -4.30 -6.15 15.68
N THR A 212 -5.48 -6.11 16.26
CA THR A 212 -6.76 -6.23 15.55
C THR A 212 -7.68 -5.08 15.88
N GLY A 213 -8.40 -4.59 14.88
CA GLY A 213 -9.41 -3.56 15.00
C GLY A 213 -10.70 -3.96 14.31
N GLY A 214 -11.81 -3.48 14.82
CA GLY A 214 -13.11 -3.84 14.26
C GLY A 214 -14.26 -2.94 14.69
N TRP A 215 -15.47 -3.44 14.56
CA TRP A 215 -16.73 -2.73 14.77
C TRP A 215 -17.04 -2.45 16.26
N ASP A 216 -16.31 -3.08 17.18
CA ASP A 216 -16.39 -2.79 18.61
C ASP A 216 -15.56 -1.56 19.01
N THR A 217 -15.01 -0.82 18.05
CA THR A 217 -14.23 0.41 18.22
C THR A 217 -12.91 0.24 18.99
N ASN A 218 -12.57 -0.98 19.36
CA ASN A 218 -11.41 -1.28 20.19
C ASN A 218 -10.23 -1.78 19.35
N LEU A 219 -9.05 -1.30 19.69
CA LEU A 219 -7.79 -1.89 19.24
C LEU A 219 -7.34 -2.94 20.26
N LYS A 220 -7.15 -4.18 19.85
CA LYS A 220 -6.71 -5.26 20.73
C LYS A 220 -5.35 -5.76 20.30
N LEU A 221 -4.48 -5.96 21.29
CA LEU A 221 -3.13 -6.49 21.12
C LEU A 221 -3.08 -7.94 21.58
N TRP A 222 -2.36 -8.78 20.83
CA TRP A 222 -2.27 -10.22 21.07
C TRP A 222 -0.82 -10.70 20.94
N SER A 223 -0.47 -11.77 21.63
CA SER A 223 0.79 -12.48 21.43
C SER A 223 0.65 -13.45 20.25
N THR A 224 1.66 -13.52 19.39
CA THR A 224 1.76 -14.55 18.34
C THR A 224 2.34 -15.86 18.86
N SER A 225 3.10 -15.85 19.99
CA SER A 225 3.69 -17.03 20.61
C SER A 225 2.62 -18.08 20.91
N LEU A 226 2.85 -19.32 20.52
CA LEU A 226 1.97 -20.44 20.82
C LEU A 226 2.25 -21.05 22.20
N GLU A 227 3.31 -20.58 22.89
CA GLU A 227 3.64 -21.01 24.24
C GLU A 227 2.84 -20.18 25.25
N ASP A 228 2.20 -20.86 26.21
CA ASP A 228 1.46 -20.20 27.28
C ASP A 228 2.42 -19.54 28.27
N GLU A 229 2.72 -18.27 28.08
CA GLU A 229 3.36 -17.45 29.11
C GLU A 229 2.35 -17.10 30.19
N GLY A 230 2.12 -17.99 31.15
CA GLY A 230 1.55 -17.62 32.45
C GLY A 230 0.21 -18.21 32.91
N GLU A 231 -0.40 -19.19 32.24
CA GLU A 231 -1.52 -19.92 32.87
C GLU A 231 -1.02 -21.17 33.64
N PRO A 232 -1.49 -21.38 34.90
CA PRO A 232 -1.11 -22.53 35.70
C PRO A 232 -1.56 -23.84 35.04
N ALA A 233 -0.67 -24.80 35.01
CA ALA A 233 -0.70 -26.06 34.26
C ALA A 233 -1.87 -27.05 34.51
N TYR A 234 -2.93 -26.68 35.23
CA TYR A 234 -3.99 -27.63 35.61
C TYR A 234 -5.23 -27.61 34.71
N LYS A 235 -5.22 -26.94 33.60
CA LYS A 235 -6.31 -27.04 32.59
C LYS A 235 -5.95 -27.77 31.30
N LYS A 236 -4.90 -28.59 31.29
CA LYS A 236 -4.72 -29.60 30.25
C LYS A 236 -5.66 -30.78 30.53
N ILE A 237 -6.90 -30.68 30.10
CA ILE A 237 -7.76 -31.84 29.93
C ILE A 237 -7.15 -32.66 28.80
N ARG A 238 -6.56 -33.84 29.20
CA ARG A 238 -6.05 -34.84 28.29
C ARG A 238 -7.21 -35.37 27.41
N GLY A 239 -7.11 -35.12 26.09
CA GLY A 239 -7.90 -35.82 25.10
C GLY A 239 -8.82 -34.90 24.32
N THR A 240 -8.34 -34.46 23.26
CA THR A 240 -8.84 -33.92 21.98
C THR A 240 -7.94 -32.78 21.51
N ASN A 241 -7.71 -32.65 20.21
CA ASN A 241 -7.03 -31.52 19.57
C ASN A 241 -7.83 -30.22 19.78
N SER A 242 -7.92 -29.72 21.01
CA SER A 242 -8.62 -28.47 21.31
C SER A 242 -7.73 -27.32 20.90
N LEU A 243 -8.21 -26.51 19.96
CA LEU A 243 -7.59 -25.24 19.56
C LEU A 243 -7.32 -24.37 20.81
N ILE A 244 -6.12 -23.80 20.87
CA ILE A 244 -5.74 -22.88 21.94
C ILE A 244 -6.61 -21.62 21.78
N THR A 245 -7.30 -21.21 22.85
CA THR A 245 -8.02 -19.93 22.87
C THR A 245 -7.14 -18.88 23.48
N LYS A 246 -6.89 -17.79 22.75
CA LYS A 246 -6.12 -16.64 23.23
C LYS A 246 -7.04 -15.48 23.57
N THR A 247 -6.77 -14.83 24.69
CA THR A 247 -7.37 -13.56 25.08
C THR A 247 -6.43 -12.41 24.71
N PRO A 248 -6.96 -11.19 24.52
CA PRO A 248 -6.11 -10.05 24.23
C PRO A 248 -5.17 -9.74 25.39
N LEU A 249 -3.90 -9.42 25.08
CA LEU A 249 -2.96 -8.89 26.06
C LEU A 249 -3.46 -7.55 26.61
N ASN A 250 -3.85 -6.67 25.69
CA ASN A 250 -4.36 -5.34 26.01
C ASN A 250 -5.54 -4.97 25.09
N THR A 251 -6.45 -4.17 25.64
CA THR A 251 -7.57 -3.57 24.90
C THR A 251 -7.47 -2.06 25.03
N LEU A 252 -7.23 -1.39 23.90
CA LEU A 252 -7.05 0.05 23.81
C LEU A 252 -8.34 0.70 23.32
N LYS A 253 -8.89 1.61 24.11
CA LYS A 253 -10.16 2.30 23.84
C LYS A 253 -9.89 3.76 23.50
N GLY A 254 -10.57 4.29 22.47
CA GLY A 254 -10.41 5.70 22.11
C GLY A 254 -11.04 6.08 20.77
N HIS A 255 -11.26 5.12 19.86
CA HIS A 255 -12.09 5.35 18.69
C HIS A 255 -13.58 5.34 19.05
N LYS A 256 -14.36 6.08 18.27
CA LYS A 256 -15.82 6.22 18.47
C LYS A 256 -16.61 5.35 17.48
N GLU A 257 -15.98 4.96 16.39
CA GLU A 257 -16.56 4.12 15.35
C GLU A 257 -15.58 3.03 14.91
N THR A 258 -15.97 2.23 13.93
CA THR A 258 -15.23 1.07 13.41
C THR A 258 -13.80 1.43 13.06
N ILE A 259 -12.86 0.60 13.52
CA ILE A 259 -11.46 0.65 13.07
C ILE A 259 -11.37 -0.12 11.76
N SER A 260 -11.15 0.60 10.66
CA SER A 260 -11.10 0.06 9.31
C SER A 260 -9.73 -0.49 8.92
N SER A 261 -8.65 0.04 9.52
CA SER A 261 -7.28 -0.36 9.18
C SER A 261 -6.36 -0.28 10.39
N VAL A 262 -5.46 -1.26 10.49
CA VAL A 262 -4.44 -1.37 11.54
C VAL A 262 -3.09 -1.61 10.90
N ASN A 263 -2.09 -0.78 11.21
CA ASN A 263 -0.72 -0.91 10.75
C ASN A 263 0.26 -0.73 11.91
N TRP A 264 1.35 -1.48 11.90
CA TRP A 264 2.46 -1.24 12.80
C TRP A 264 3.44 -0.24 12.16
N VAL A 265 3.79 0.77 12.91
CA VAL A 265 4.82 1.76 12.53
C VAL A 265 6.21 1.20 12.83
N ASP A 266 6.35 0.66 14.02
CA ASP A 266 7.52 -0.05 14.54
C ASP A 266 7.07 -1.15 15.52
N ASN A 267 7.96 -1.72 16.29
CA ASN A 267 7.62 -2.78 17.27
C ASN A 267 6.79 -2.31 18.47
N TYR A 268 6.62 -0.99 18.65
CA TYR A 268 6.01 -0.37 19.83
C TYR A 268 4.84 0.54 19.49
N VAL A 269 4.73 0.98 18.24
CA VAL A 269 3.72 1.94 17.81
C VAL A 269 2.79 1.32 16.77
N VAL A 270 1.50 1.37 17.06
CA VAL A 270 0.42 0.95 16.15
C VAL A 270 -0.31 2.18 15.65
N CYS A 271 -0.57 2.22 14.35
CA CYS A 271 -1.41 3.22 13.71
C CYS A 271 -2.75 2.60 13.33
N THR A 272 -3.85 3.27 13.67
CA THR A 272 -5.21 2.85 13.30
C THR A 272 -5.92 3.95 12.56
N ALA A 273 -6.65 3.59 11.50
CA ALA A 273 -7.58 4.47 10.81
C ALA A 273 -9.02 4.02 11.11
N SER A 274 -9.93 4.98 11.28
CA SER A 274 -11.30 4.70 11.69
C SER A 274 -12.34 5.49 10.90
N MET A 275 -13.55 4.97 10.90
CA MET A 275 -14.73 5.66 10.37
C MET A 275 -15.14 6.88 11.18
N ASP A 276 -14.62 7.05 12.41
CA ASP A 276 -14.81 8.24 13.24
C ASP A 276 -14.04 9.48 12.76
N HIS A 277 -13.49 9.44 11.56
CA HIS A 277 -12.72 10.48 10.90
C HIS A 277 -11.35 10.73 11.54
N THR A 278 -10.85 9.80 12.37
CA THR A 278 -9.55 9.96 13.04
C THR A 278 -8.57 8.85 12.65
N ILE A 279 -7.30 9.21 12.68
CA ILE A 279 -6.17 8.28 12.66
C ILE A 279 -5.46 8.44 13.99
N LYS A 280 -5.22 7.35 14.70
CA LYS A 280 -4.56 7.37 16.01
C LYS A 280 -3.28 6.55 15.97
N PHE A 281 -2.25 7.08 16.60
CA PHE A 281 -1.01 6.38 16.87
C PHE A 281 -1.01 5.97 18.34
N TRP A 282 -0.84 4.67 18.58
CA TRP A 282 -0.90 4.08 19.91
C TRP A 282 0.47 3.58 20.32
N ASP A 283 0.80 3.80 21.58
CA ASP A 283 1.92 3.13 22.22
C ASP A 283 1.46 1.76 22.71
N ALA A 284 2.06 0.70 22.18
CA ALA A 284 1.66 -0.67 22.50
C ALA A 284 2.14 -1.15 23.88
N GLU A 285 3.11 -0.46 24.48
CA GLU A 285 3.61 -0.77 25.84
C GLU A 285 2.88 0.06 26.90
N LEU A 286 2.81 1.38 26.69
CA LEU A 286 2.14 2.28 27.62
C LEU A 286 0.61 2.24 27.49
N CYS A 287 0.09 1.56 26.46
CA CYS A 287 -1.35 1.39 26.19
C CYS A 287 -2.10 2.73 26.08
N GLY A 288 -1.45 3.75 25.54
CA GLY A 288 -1.98 5.10 25.40
C GLY A 288 -1.94 5.64 23.97
N ILE A 289 -2.71 6.72 23.73
CA ILE A 289 -2.68 7.44 22.45
C ILE A 289 -1.45 8.36 22.48
N LYS A 290 -0.55 8.18 21.48
CA LYS A 290 0.66 8.98 21.30
C LYS A 290 0.42 10.21 20.42
N ASN A 291 -0.37 10.04 19.36
CA ASN A 291 -0.73 11.12 18.44
C ASN A 291 -2.10 10.84 17.81
N GLU A 292 -2.78 11.89 17.38
CA GLU A 292 -4.08 11.81 16.72
C GLU A 292 -4.13 12.78 15.52
N ILE A 293 -4.63 12.29 14.40
CA ILE A 293 -4.90 13.07 13.20
C ILE A 293 -6.41 13.09 12.98
N VAL A 294 -7.00 14.28 12.96
CA VAL A 294 -8.43 14.47 12.73
C VAL A 294 -8.66 14.85 11.26
N GLY A 295 -9.44 14.06 10.57
CA GLY A 295 -9.83 14.29 9.19
C GLY A 295 -11.25 14.82 9.06
N GLN A 296 -11.66 15.08 7.83
CA GLN A 296 -13.01 15.59 7.52
C GLN A 296 -14.01 14.47 7.18
N LYS A 297 -13.52 13.31 6.79
CA LYS A 297 -14.30 12.16 6.32
C LYS A 297 -13.75 10.86 6.87
N ALA A 298 -14.60 9.82 6.84
CA ALA A 298 -14.24 8.48 7.28
C ALA A 298 -13.03 7.94 6.52
N TYR A 299 -12.10 7.35 7.26
CA TYR A 299 -10.96 6.65 6.70
C TYR A 299 -11.31 5.18 6.47
N LEU A 300 -11.02 4.66 5.28
CA LEU A 300 -11.33 3.29 4.88
C LEU A 300 -10.12 2.37 4.94
N SER A 301 -8.95 2.88 4.60
CA SER A 301 -7.69 2.13 4.66
C SER A 301 -6.53 3.05 4.97
N SER A 302 -5.47 2.50 5.50
CA SER A 302 -4.21 3.21 5.71
C SER A 302 -3.03 2.28 5.45
N SER A 303 -1.88 2.85 5.10
CA SER A 303 -0.65 2.12 4.91
C SER A 303 0.53 2.95 5.38
N TRP A 304 1.42 2.36 6.16
CA TRP A 304 2.64 2.97 6.65
C TRP A 304 3.83 2.60 5.77
N SER A 305 4.67 3.58 5.43
CA SER A 305 5.95 3.34 4.77
C SER A 305 7.10 3.53 5.74
N PRO A 306 7.86 2.46 6.05
CA PRO A 306 9.08 2.59 6.86
C PRO A 306 10.21 3.31 6.10
N LEU A 307 10.19 3.29 4.75
CA LEU A 307 11.21 3.93 3.93
C LEU A 307 11.13 5.46 3.98
N SER A 308 9.92 6.02 3.83
CA SER A 308 9.69 7.47 3.88
C SER A 308 9.26 7.97 5.27
N ASN A 309 8.91 7.07 6.19
CA ASN A 309 8.28 7.37 7.49
C ASN A 309 7.03 8.23 7.35
N THR A 310 6.17 7.90 6.39
CA THR A 310 4.93 8.60 6.11
C THR A 310 3.75 7.64 6.07
N LEU A 311 2.57 8.17 6.32
CA LEU A 311 1.32 7.44 6.32
C LEU A 311 0.47 7.87 5.12
N LEU A 312 0.02 6.91 4.33
CA LEU A 312 -1.10 7.09 3.40
C LEU A 312 -2.40 6.71 4.09
N ALA A 313 -3.44 7.49 3.82
CA ALA A 313 -4.78 7.18 4.25
C ALA A 313 -5.77 7.44 3.11
N SER A 314 -6.60 6.45 2.82
CA SER A 314 -7.71 6.56 1.89
C SER A 314 -9.01 6.86 2.62
N SER A 315 -9.89 7.63 1.99
CA SER A 315 -11.11 8.05 2.63
C SER A 315 -12.35 7.99 1.74
N ALA A 316 -13.51 8.10 2.36
CA ALA A 316 -14.81 8.06 1.70
C ALA A 316 -15.11 9.31 0.84
N ASP A 317 -14.20 10.28 0.75
CA ASP A 317 -14.31 11.47 -0.10
C ASP A 317 -13.55 11.35 -1.43
N ARG A 318 -13.19 10.16 -1.85
CA ARG A 318 -12.48 9.86 -3.12
C ARG A 318 -11.01 10.28 -3.14
N HIS A 319 -10.46 10.78 -2.03
CA HIS A 319 -9.09 11.26 -1.94
C HIS A 319 -8.21 10.31 -1.15
N ILE A 320 -6.94 10.28 -1.51
CA ILE A 320 -5.88 9.67 -0.73
C ILE A 320 -5.03 10.80 -0.16
N ARG A 321 -4.68 10.73 1.11
CA ARG A 321 -3.88 11.76 1.79
C ARG A 321 -2.60 11.18 2.33
N LEU A 322 -1.53 11.94 2.15
CA LEU A 322 -0.21 11.66 2.69
C LEU A 322 0.02 12.50 3.94
N TYR A 323 0.33 11.85 5.04
CA TYR A 323 0.64 12.47 6.33
C TYR A 323 2.07 12.18 6.74
N ASP A 324 2.76 13.18 7.29
CA ASP A 324 4.06 13.03 7.93
C ASP A 324 3.92 13.31 9.44
N PRO A 325 3.89 12.29 10.30
CA PRO A 325 3.68 12.47 11.74
C PRO A 325 4.85 13.13 12.47
N ARG A 326 6.01 13.33 11.79
CA ARG A 326 7.19 14.01 12.35
C ARG A 326 7.12 15.53 12.20
N SER A 327 6.23 16.02 11.33
CA SER A 327 6.03 17.45 11.16
C SER A 327 5.61 18.08 12.51
N PRO A 328 6.19 19.24 12.91
CA PRO A 328 5.79 19.91 14.16
C PRO A 328 4.32 20.28 14.20
N GLU A 329 3.70 20.43 13.04
CA GLU A 329 2.28 20.68 12.85
C GLU A 329 1.47 19.38 12.75
N GLY A 330 2.10 18.23 12.95
CA GLY A 330 1.71 16.81 13.14
C GLY A 330 0.44 16.27 12.47
N THR A 331 -0.48 17.13 12.16
CA THR A 331 -1.83 16.84 11.67
C THR A 331 -2.07 17.32 10.26
N LEU A 332 -1.15 18.06 9.66
CA LEU A 332 -1.34 18.61 8.32
C LEU A 332 -1.08 17.56 7.24
N CYS A 333 -2.03 17.45 6.35
CA CYS A 333 -1.92 16.68 5.13
C CYS A 333 -0.82 17.28 4.25
N LYS A 334 0.25 16.50 4.00
CA LYS A 334 1.37 16.94 3.15
C LYS A 334 0.94 17.02 1.69
N THR A 335 0.15 16.03 1.23
CA THR A 335 -0.26 15.92 -0.17
C THR A 335 -1.60 15.20 -0.27
N THR A 336 -2.45 15.63 -1.20
CA THR A 336 -3.73 14.98 -1.51
C THR A 336 -3.72 14.51 -2.96
N PHE A 337 -4.05 13.24 -3.18
CA PHE A 337 -4.12 12.61 -4.49
C PHE A 337 -5.58 12.54 -4.94
N THR A 338 -5.83 13.03 -6.15
CA THR A 338 -7.19 13.23 -6.67
C THR A 338 -7.31 12.61 -8.06
N SER A 339 -7.90 11.44 -8.18
CA SER A 339 -8.20 10.83 -9.49
C SER A 339 -9.28 9.77 -9.41
N HIS A 340 -9.53 9.20 -8.21
CA HIS A 340 -10.67 8.30 -8.03
C HIS A 340 -12.00 9.06 -8.11
N THR A 341 -13.02 8.43 -8.69
CA THR A 341 -14.36 9.01 -8.83
C THR A 341 -15.32 8.60 -7.72
N LEU A 342 -15.02 7.48 -7.04
CA LEU A 342 -15.77 6.96 -5.89
C LEU A 342 -14.83 6.73 -4.69
N TRP A 343 -15.31 6.11 -3.63
CA TRP A 343 -14.57 5.84 -2.42
C TRP A 343 -13.31 5.01 -2.69
N VAL A 344 -12.22 5.36 -2.03
CA VAL A 344 -10.97 4.61 -2.10
C VAL A 344 -10.95 3.62 -0.95
N SER A 345 -11.20 2.36 -1.25
CA SER A 345 -11.35 1.27 -0.27
C SER A 345 -10.03 0.79 0.31
N ALA A 346 -8.97 0.80 -0.50
CA ALA A 346 -7.69 0.24 -0.12
C ALA A 346 -6.52 1.05 -0.66
N VAL A 347 -5.45 1.12 0.12
CA VAL A 347 -4.20 1.76 -0.24
C VAL A 347 -3.03 0.96 0.35
N THR A 348 -1.95 0.81 -0.42
CA THR A 348 -0.74 0.14 0.05
C THR A 348 0.51 0.80 -0.53
N TRP A 349 1.52 1.00 0.32
CA TRP A 349 2.84 1.43 -0.12
C TRP A 349 3.59 0.28 -0.80
N SER A 350 4.46 0.66 -1.73
CA SER A 350 5.56 -0.22 -2.13
C SER A 350 6.51 -0.41 -0.95
N LYS A 351 6.95 -1.65 -0.71
CA LYS A 351 8.00 -1.92 0.29
C LYS A 351 9.42 -1.64 -0.23
N TYR A 352 9.55 -1.38 -1.51
CA TYR A 352 10.84 -1.30 -2.22
C TYR A 352 11.14 0.09 -2.78
N ASP A 353 10.12 0.95 -2.89
CA ASP A 353 10.27 2.32 -3.36
C ASP A 353 9.54 3.28 -2.43
N GLN A 354 10.23 4.35 -2.04
CA GLN A 354 9.71 5.36 -1.10
C GLN A 354 8.66 6.31 -1.71
N HIS A 355 8.53 6.31 -3.03
CA HIS A 355 7.63 7.21 -3.76
C HIS A 355 6.41 6.51 -4.36
N LEU A 356 6.45 5.19 -4.52
CA LEU A 356 5.42 4.46 -5.22
C LEU A 356 4.40 3.82 -4.27
N PHE A 357 3.14 3.91 -4.64
CA PHE A 357 2.04 3.25 -3.92
C PHE A 357 0.90 2.84 -4.85
N LEU A 358 0.08 1.92 -4.39
CA LEU A 358 -1.08 1.38 -5.10
C LEU A 358 -2.36 1.76 -4.37
N SER A 359 -3.42 2.05 -5.12
CA SER A 359 -4.75 2.26 -4.57
C SER A 359 -5.82 1.50 -5.34
N GLY A 360 -6.86 1.10 -4.64
CA GLY A 360 -8.06 0.51 -5.19
C GLY A 360 -9.31 1.25 -4.73
N GLY A 361 -10.29 1.40 -5.61
CA GLY A 361 -11.50 2.14 -5.31
C GLY A 361 -12.79 1.46 -5.76
N TYR A 362 -13.91 1.99 -5.29
CA TYR A 362 -15.25 1.55 -5.68
C TYR A 362 -15.59 1.90 -7.14
N ASP A 363 -14.74 2.72 -7.78
CA ASP A 363 -14.79 3.02 -9.21
C ASP A 363 -14.15 1.94 -10.09
N SER A 364 -13.97 0.72 -9.56
CA SER A 364 -13.27 -0.42 -10.19
C SER A 364 -11.82 -0.12 -10.59
N GLY A 365 -11.31 1.05 -10.28
CA GLY A 365 -9.97 1.49 -10.63
C GLY A 365 -8.92 0.97 -9.66
N VAL A 366 -7.88 0.35 -10.21
CA VAL A 366 -6.60 0.12 -9.51
C VAL A 366 -5.60 1.09 -10.10
N LYS A 367 -4.97 1.91 -9.26
CA LYS A 367 -4.10 2.99 -9.73
C LYS A 367 -2.73 2.90 -9.07
N LEU A 368 -1.71 2.98 -9.91
CA LEU A 368 -0.31 3.09 -9.47
C LEU A 368 0.07 4.56 -9.42
N TRP A 369 0.59 4.99 -8.30
CA TRP A 369 0.92 6.38 -8.03
C TRP A 369 2.39 6.59 -7.74
N ASP A 370 2.83 7.80 -8.03
CA ASP A 370 4.06 8.39 -7.50
C ASP A 370 3.70 9.59 -6.63
N THR A 371 4.28 9.69 -5.44
CA THR A 371 4.05 10.82 -4.52
C THR A 371 4.40 12.18 -5.11
N ARG A 372 5.23 12.20 -6.14
CA ARG A 372 5.63 13.37 -6.91
C ARG A 372 4.62 13.77 -8.00
N SER A 373 3.55 12.97 -8.19
CA SER A 373 2.46 13.25 -9.15
C SER A 373 1.09 13.19 -8.47
N PRO A 374 0.72 14.19 -7.66
CA PRO A 374 -0.51 14.11 -6.87
C PRO A 374 -1.80 14.24 -7.67
N LYS A 375 -1.76 14.89 -8.83
CA LYS A 375 -2.95 15.14 -9.66
C LYS A 375 -3.33 13.97 -10.57
N ALA A 376 -2.35 13.14 -10.96
CA ALA A 376 -2.59 12.03 -11.87
C ALA A 376 -1.76 10.79 -11.47
N PRO A 377 -2.35 9.59 -11.54
CA PRO A 377 -1.61 8.36 -11.33
C PRO A 377 -0.58 8.13 -12.45
N LEU A 378 0.44 7.34 -12.18
CA LEU A 378 1.37 6.89 -13.21
C LEU A 378 0.63 6.01 -14.22
N TYR A 379 -0.11 5.03 -13.70
CA TYR A 379 -0.85 4.06 -14.50
C TYR A 379 -2.20 3.73 -13.90
N ASN A 380 -3.18 3.50 -14.75
CA ASN A 380 -4.46 2.88 -14.41
C ASN A 380 -4.38 1.40 -14.81
N LEU A 381 -4.41 0.52 -13.83
CA LEU A 381 -4.39 -0.93 -14.03
C LEU A 381 -5.82 -1.41 -14.23
N GLN A 382 -6.15 -1.83 -15.44
CA GLN A 382 -7.49 -2.28 -15.79
C GLN A 382 -7.64 -3.79 -15.54
N GLY A 383 -8.84 -4.22 -15.20
CA GLY A 383 -9.18 -5.64 -14.99
C GLY A 383 -10.50 -5.81 -14.27
N HIS A 384 -10.70 -5.15 -13.12
CA HIS A 384 -11.91 -5.27 -12.33
C HIS A 384 -13.14 -4.66 -13.02
N GLN A 385 -14.25 -5.39 -12.93
CA GLN A 385 -15.59 -4.94 -13.36
C GLN A 385 -16.47 -4.50 -12.17
N GLY A 386 -16.08 -4.88 -10.96
CA GLY A 386 -16.70 -4.51 -9.70
C GLY A 386 -15.83 -3.59 -8.86
N GLN A 387 -16.29 -3.31 -7.64
CA GLN A 387 -15.55 -2.50 -6.68
C GLN A 387 -14.25 -3.22 -6.27
N VAL A 388 -13.13 -2.52 -6.27
CA VAL A 388 -11.90 -3.03 -5.68
C VAL A 388 -11.99 -2.90 -4.18
N LEU A 389 -11.81 -4.00 -3.45
CA LEU A 389 -11.96 -4.04 -1.99
C LEU A 389 -10.62 -4.10 -1.26
N SER A 390 -9.60 -4.71 -1.87
CA SER A 390 -8.28 -4.86 -1.29
C SER A 390 -7.19 -4.74 -2.35
N VAL A 391 -6.05 -4.17 -1.97
CA VAL A 391 -4.83 -4.14 -2.78
C VAL A 391 -3.63 -4.50 -1.92
N ASP A 392 -2.65 -5.15 -2.53
CA ASP A 392 -1.40 -5.48 -1.87
C ASP A 392 -0.18 -5.32 -2.79
N TRP A 393 0.90 -4.76 -2.24
CA TRP A 393 2.20 -4.62 -2.89
C TRP A 393 3.33 -4.97 -1.92
N SER A 394 3.14 -6.05 -1.18
CA SER A 394 4.15 -6.59 -0.28
C SER A 394 5.26 -7.33 -1.01
N ASN A 395 4.99 -7.75 -2.26
CA ASN A 395 5.93 -8.44 -3.13
C ASN A 395 6.55 -7.48 -4.15
N ASN A 396 7.88 -7.58 -4.36
CA ASN A 396 8.58 -6.73 -5.32
C ASN A 396 8.15 -6.99 -6.78
N LYS A 397 7.82 -8.25 -7.11
CA LYS A 397 7.53 -8.69 -8.48
C LYS A 397 6.06 -8.53 -8.87
N TYR A 398 5.15 -8.48 -7.91
CA TYR A 398 3.70 -8.55 -8.16
C TYR A 398 2.93 -7.49 -7.40
N LEU A 399 2.02 -6.85 -8.09
CA LEU A 399 0.95 -6.04 -7.53
C LEU A 399 -0.33 -6.84 -7.63
N VAL A 400 -1.12 -6.88 -6.57
CA VAL A 400 -2.32 -7.70 -6.52
C VAL A 400 -3.50 -6.89 -6.03
N SER A 401 -4.67 -7.12 -6.65
CA SER A 401 -5.92 -6.47 -6.27
C SER A 401 -7.06 -7.47 -6.24
N GLY A 402 -7.99 -7.31 -5.30
CA GLY A 402 -9.19 -8.13 -5.19
C GLY A 402 -10.45 -7.30 -5.13
N GLY A 403 -11.50 -7.80 -5.71
CA GLY A 403 -12.72 -7.05 -5.90
C GLY A 403 -14.01 -7.81 -5.60
N SER A 404 -15.10 -7.06 -5.74
CA SER A 404 -16.48 -7.57 -5.64
C SER A 404 -16.95 -8.29 -6.90
N ASP A 405 -16.11 -8.40 -7.91
CA ASP A 405 -16.30 -9.21 -9.10
C ASP A 405 -15.79 -10.65 -8.93
N ASN A 406 -15.55 -11.08 -7.69
CA ASN A 406 -15.07 -12.41 -7.32
C ASN A 406 -13.70 -12.74 -7.93
N SER A 407 -12.93 -11.73 -8.30
CA SER A 407 -11.65 -11.92 -8.93
C SER A 407 -10.50 -11.26 -8.16
N VAL A 408 -9.32 -11.88 -8.30
CA VAL A 408 -8.04 -11.28 -7.90
C VAL A 408 -7.21 -11.11 -9.15
N HIS A 409 -6.80 -9.89 -9.44
CA HIS A 409 -5.91 -9.59 -10.56
C HIS A 409 -4.47 -9.47 -10.08
N ILE A 410 -3.57 -10.08 -10.83
CA ILE A 410 -2.13 -10.08 -10.59
C ILE A 410 -1.47 -9.32 -11.72
N PHE A 411 -0.68 -8.31 -11.38
CA PHE A 411 0.11 -7.52 -12.32
C PHE A 411 1.58 -7.73 -12.01
N LYS A 412 2.37 -8.01 -13.04
CA LYS A 412 3.81 -8.18 -12.92
C LYS A 412 4.52 -6.84 -12.97
N ASN A 413 5.31 -6.56 -11.96
CA ASN A 413 6.16 -5.38 -11.91
C ASN A 413 7.40 -5.60 -12.80
N LYS A 414 7.61 -4.73 -13.79
CA LYS A 414 8.78 -4.79 -14.69
C LYS A 414 10.03 -4.11 -14.12
N HIS A 415 9.90 -3.43 -13.01
CA HIS A 415 11.00 -2.70 -12.37
C HIS A 415 12.05 -3.65 -11.77
N VAL A 416 11.73 -4.92 -11.67
CA VAL A 416 12.59 -5.94 -11.04
C VAL A 416 12.92 -7.01 -12.08
N ASN A 417 14.13 -6.92 -12.59
CA ASN A 417 14.75 -7.99 -13.37
C ASN A 417 15.33 -9.06 -12.45
#